data_11bd834fdc001e623224ef42e39a3eb1
#
_entry.id   11bd834fdc001e623224ef42e39a3eb1
#
_cell.length_a   1.000
_cell.length_b   1.000
_cell.length_c   1.000
_cell.angle_alpha   90.00
_cell.angle_beta   90.00
_cell.angle_gamma   90.00
#
_symmetry.space_group_name_H-M   'P 1'
#
loop_
_entity.id
_entity.type
_entity.pdbx_description
1 polymer ?
#
loop_
_entity_poly.entity_id
_entity_poly.type
_entity_poly.pdbx_seq_one_letter_code
_entity_poly.pdbx_strand_id
1 'polypeptide(L)'
;ANDLSYSKDASTGVLTLIASNFEIRGQEDAEHNLIISGRNNSIYGGGLADTIEELNSNCSNNYIYGGAGNDTIILRGGSSAYGEEGDDIFIAYSGGCYGGIGNDTITRYGGSGVSYGGEGDDVFNIYSSNAKYFGEEGNDTFNIIGSLSGIVIDGGSGANNVTGEVGSNTTINVVGANSGSVSLVSGEEQSVMINGINYTVSTPSSAATVIYRINDSGQISFSVNTGSVIIKGDVNKKHNVELGNNVTFYGGNKGDTVTLTGNASIYCGAGNNVINAKNTFNNIYCQNGNNTITAYSYSFIYGGNGVNNVTLIDRCNYVESGSASMNVTLKGSDNTIYGVGGNNTIVSNTGSNNFISGFGDADNAQSLLLKPNETKILNINGVSYEVTNQRGESNALLYSVNPVTGEISFASKQLIIKGQKDAVHNVHMYGMNSNFYGGDKEDNIILEAGYNISGYGEGGNDTLIIQKNASASKVWGGDGDDNLEINNSGNAYGDDGDDVITINSNIASNQIVNGGLGNDTYNI
;
A
#
# COMPACT_ATOMS: atom_id res chain seq x y z
N ALA A 1 -61.58 2.78 -23.07
CA ALA A 1 -61.93 3.52 -21.85
C ALA A 1 -60.90 3.16 -20.80
N ASN A 2 -60.38 4.15 -20.07
CA ASN A 2 -59.53 3.89 -18.91
C ASN A 2 -60.49 3.54 -17.76
N ASP A 3 -60.42 2.33 -17.25
CA ASP A 3 -61.30 1.90 -16.15
C ASP A 3 -60.48 1.96 -14.86
N LEU A 4 -60.96 2.68 -13.88
CA LEU A 4 -60.48 2.63 -12.49
C LEU A 4 -61.37 1.65 -11.70
N SER A 5 -60.78 0.64 -11.13
CA SER A 5 -61.44 -0.22 -10.17
C SER A 5 -60.69 -0.17 -8.82
N TYR A 6 -61.42 -0.34 -7.75
CA TYR A 6 -60.84 -0.32 -6.43
C TYR A 6 -61.52 -1.33 -5.50
N SER A 7 -60.77 -1.74 -4.49
CA SER A 7 -61.29 -2.54 -3.39
C SER A 7 -60.64 -2.09 -2.09
N LYS A 8 -61.40 -2.09 -0.99
CA LYS A 8 -60.89 -1.78 0.34
C LYS A 8 -60.96 -3.01 1.24
N ASP A 9 -59.87 -3.40 1.82
CA ASP A 9 -59.84 -4.41 2.86
C ASP A 9 -60.42 -3.86 4.17
N ALA A 10 -61.47 -4.48 4.65
CA ALA A 10 -62.19 -3.99 5.82
C ALA A 10 -61.45 -4.23 7.13
N SER A 11 -60.46 -5.13 7.16
CA SER A 11 -59.70 -5.46 8.38
C SER A 11 -58.41 -4.61 8.50
N THR A 12 -57.76 -4.30 7.38
CA THR A 12 -56.49 -3.54 7.35
C THR A 12 -56.66 -2.10 6.91
N GLY A 13 -57.80 -1.76 6.31
CA GLY A 13 -58.04 -0.43 5.75
C GLY A 13 -57.32 -0.18 4.40
N VAL A 14 -56.50 -1.13 3.90
CA VAL A 14 -55.75 -1.01 2.65
C VAL A 14 -56.67 -0.82 1.44
N LEU A 15 -56.40 0.18 0.65
CA LEU A 15 -57.09 0.47 -0.60
C LEU A 15 -56.29 -0.02 -1.82
N THR A 16 -56.78 -1.03 -2.51
CA THR A 16 -56.18 -1.50 -3.75
C THR A 16 -56.80 -0.79 -4.93
N LEU A 17 -55.98 -0.15 -5.74
CA LEU A 17 -56.37 0.58 -6.94
C LEU A 17 -55.82 -0.13 -8.19
N ILE A 18 -56.70 -0.47 -9.11
CA ILE A 18 -56.32 -1.01 -10.45
C ILE A 18 -56.61 0.09 -11.48
N ALA A 19 -55.58 0.73 -11.95
CA ALA A 19 -55.70 1.92 -12.78
C ALA A 19 -54.56 2.00 -13.81
N SER A 20 -54.85 2.60 -14.97
CA SER A 20 -53.82 2.94 -15.92
C SER A 20 -54.12 4.28 -16.58
N ASN A 21 -53.12 5.18 -16.63
CA ASN A 21 -53.26 6.55 -17.12
C ASN A 21 -54.17 7.42 -16.22
N PHE A 22 -54.10 7.27 -14.91
CA PHE A 22 -54.84 8.06 -13.95
C PHE A 22 -53.92 8.95 -13.12
N GLU A 23 -54.46 10.09 -12.70
CA GLU A 23 -53.96 10.88 -11.59
C GLU A 23 -54.82 10.55 -10.36
N ILE A 24 -54.14 10.17 -9.28
CA ILE A 24 -54.77 9.75 -8.00
C ILE A 24 -54.16 10.63 -6.91
N ARG A 25 -55.01 11.35 -6.16
CA ARG A 25 -54.56 12.22 -5.08
C ARG A 25 -55.16 11.76 -3.77
N GLY A 26 -54.36 11.53 -2.78
CA GLY A 26 -54.75 11.38 -1.40
C GLY A 26 -55.24 12.71 -0.83
N GLN A 27 -55.86 12.65 0.32
CA GLN A 27 -56.31 13.80 1.07
C GLN A 27 -55.14 14.31 1.96
N GLU A 28 -54.88 15.62 1.96
CA GLU A 28 -53.74 16.25 2.62
C GLU A 28 -53.62 15.92 4.13
N ASP A 29 -54.73 15.78 4.81
CA ASP A 29 -54.83 15.60 6.26
C ASP A 29 -55.20 14.17 6.68
N ALA A 30 -54.94 13.18 5.82
CA ALA A 30 -55.17 11.76 6.09
C ALA A 30 -53.99 10.89 5.71
N GLU A 31 -53.73 9.85 6.53
CA GLU A 31 -52.79 8.77 6.19
C GLU A 31 -53.43 7.82 5.18
N HIS A 32 -52.67 7.41 4.15
CA HIS A 32 -53.15 6.50 3.11
C HIS A 32 -52.34 5.20 3.12
N ASN A 33 -53.05 4.11 2.92
CA ASN A 33 -52.42 2.80 2.70
C ASN A 33 -52.93 2.23 1.37
N LEU A 34 -52.11 2.41 0.32
CA LEU A 34 -52.49 2.18 -1.07
C LEU A 34 -51.70 1.03 -1.68
N ILE A 35 -52.39 0.14 -2.37
CA ILE A 35 -51.78 -0.83 -3.31
C ILE A 35 -52.19 -0.46 -4.72
N ILE A 36 -51.17 -0.19 -5.56
CA ILE A 36 -51.39 0.26 -6.93
C ILE A 36 -51.10 -0.89 -7.92
N SER A 37 -52.05 -1.14 -8.83
CA SER A 37 -51.86 -2.04 -9.95
C SER A 37 -52.13 -1.30 -11.25
N GLY A 38 -51.16 -1.34 -12.20
CA GLY A 38 -51.29 -0.72 -13.52
C GLY A 38 -50.11 0.15 -13.90
N ARG A 39 -50.33 0.98 -14.91
CA ARG A 39 -49.22 1.73 -15.56
C ARG A 39 -49.58 3.17 -15.87
N ASN A 40 -48.53 4.00 -15.98
CA ASN A 40 -48.65 5.40 -16.38
C ASN A 40 -49.57 6.21 -15.45
N ASN A 41 -49.58 5.92 -14.15
CA ASN A 41 -50.34 6.66 -13.16
C ASN A 41 -49.44 7.72 -12.47
N SER A 42 -50.07 8.80 -12.04
CA SER A 42 -49.46 9.75 -11.09
C SER A 42 -50.22 9.64 -9.76
N ILE A 43 -49.52 9.24 -8.69
CA ILE A 43 -50.09 8.99 -7.38
C ILE A 43 -49.48 9.98 -6.41
N TYR A 44 -50.29 10.69 -5.65
CA TYR A 44 -49.90 11.65 -4.64
C TYR A 44 -50.47 11.20 -3.30
N GLY A 45 -49.60 11.00 -2.31
CA GLY A 45 -50.00 10.64 -0.94
C GLY A 45 -50.74 11.80 -0.27
N GLY A 46 -50.06 12.73 0.27
CA GLY A 46 -50.66 13.87 0.94
C GLY A 46 -49.69 14.57 1.87
N GLY A 47 -50.15 14.99 3.06
CA GLY A 47 -49.33 15.71 4.02
C GLY A 47 -49.02 14.93 5.30
N LEU A 48 -49.38 13.67 5.36
CA LEU A 48 -49.11 12.76 6.49
C LEU A 48 -48.43 11.49 6.01
N ALA A 49 -47.96 10.69 6.96
CA ALA A 49 -47.24 9.45 6.68
C ALA A 49 -48.11 8.43 5.89
N ASP A 50 -47.71 8.15 4.65
CA ASP A 50 -48.43 7.29 3.75
C ASP A 50 -47.67 5.98 3.48
N THR A 51 -48.38 4.94 3.10
CA THR A 51 -47.82 3.69 2.59
C THR A 51 -48.37 3.43 1.18
N ILE A 52 -47.47 3.42 0.19
CA ILE A 52 -47.83 3.25 -1.20
C ILE A 52 -47.00 2.10 -1.81
N GLU A 53 -47.66 1.00 -2.20
CA GLU A 53 -47.01 -0.17 -2.73
C GLU A 53 -47.49 -0.51 -4.14
N GLU A 54 -46.58 -0.82 -5.03
CA GLU A 54 -46.91 -1.46 -6.31
C GLU A 54 -47.22 -2.94 -6.13
N LEU A 55 -48.33 -3.41 -6.64
CA LEU A 55 -48.79 -4.78 -6.45
C LEU A 55 -47.79 -5.84 -6.97
N ASN A 56 -47.17 -5.58 -8.11
CA ASN A 56 -46.25 -6.54 -8.76
C ASN A 56 -45.34 -5.87 -9.81
N SER A 57 -44.46 -6.67 -10.42
CA SER A 57 -43.48 -6.20 -11.41
C SER A 57 -44.07 -5.73 -12.76
N ASN A 58 -45.37 -5.91 -13.01
CA ASN A 58 -46.02 -5.39 -14.19
C ASN A 58 -46.41 -3.91 -14.07
N CYS A 59 -46.36 -3.36 -12.86
CA CYS A 59 -46.47 -1.93 -12.64
C CYS A 59 -45.28 -1.22 -13.30
N SER A 60 -45.54 -0.20 -14.09
CA SER A 60 -44.45 0.51 -14.75
C SER A 60 -44.87 1.92 -15.18
N ASN A 61 -43.85 2.79 -15.27
CA ASN A 61 -44.06 4.18 -15.66
C ASN A 61 -45.04 4.93 -14.73
N ASN A 62 -45.19 4.49 -13.49
CA ASN A 62 -45.92 5.26 -12.49
C ASN A 62 -44.96 6.31 -11.88
N TYR A 63 -45.52 7.44 -11.50
CA TYR A 63 -44.89 8.47 -10.71
C TYR A 63 -45.60 8.49 -9.36
N ILE A 64 -44.88 8.16 -8.28
CA ILE A 64 -45.40 8.07 -6.93
C ILE A 64 -44.76 9.18 -6.11
N TYR A 65 -45.55 10.05 -5.56
CA TYR A 65 -45.14 11.14 -4.69
C TYR A 65 -45.69 10.88 -3.30
N GLY A 66 -44.81 10.77 -2.29
CA GLY A 66 -45.19 10.62 -0.89
C GLY A 66 -45.89 11.88 -0.39
N GLY A 67 -45.19 12.97 -0.49
CA GLY A 67 -45.67 14.29 -0.08
C GLY A 67 -44.95 14.80 1.15
N ALA A 68 -45.65 15.27 2.13
CA ALA A 68 -45.05 15.55 3.43
C ALA A 68 -45.34 14.42 4.42
N GLY A 69 -44.48 14.22 5.39
CA GLY A 69 -44.59 13.13 6.35
C GLY A 69 -43.57 12.02 6.07
N ASN A 70 -43.53 11.05 6.96
CA ASN A 70 -42.56 9.94 6.83
C ASN A 70 -43.23 8.80 6.06
N ASP A 71 -42.98 8.72 4.78
CA ASP A 71 -43.68 7.83 3.88
C ASP A 71 -42.96 6.47 3.71
N THR A 72 -43.71 5.46 3.30
CA THR A 72 -43.16 4.15 2.89
C THR A 72 -43.59 3.84 1.47
N ILE A 73 -42.64 3.76 0.55
CA ILE A 73 -42.90 3.50 -0.86
C ILE A 73 -42.21 2.21 -1.33
N ILE A 74 -43.00 1.26 -1.87
CA ILE A 74 -42.50 -0.02 -2.32
C ILE A 74 -42.65 -0.12 -3.84
N LEU A 75 -41.52 -0.09 -4.55
CA LEU A 75 -41.45 -0.25 -6.01
C LEU A 75 -41.14 -1.69 -6.39
N ARG A 76 -42.07 -2.34 -7.07
CA ARG A 76 -41.90 -3.71 -7.60
C ARG A 76 -41.61 -3.71 -9.10
N GLY A 77 -42.02 -2.68 -9.82
CA GLY A 77 -41.85 -2.50 -11.24
C GLY A 77 -40.99 -1.31 -11.64
N GLY A 78 -41.02 -0.94 -12.93
CA GLY A 78 -40.16 0.12 -13.47
C GLY A 78 -40.78 1.51 -13.34
N SER A 79 -41.07 1.98 -12.15
CA SER A 79 -41.68 3.28 -11.83
C SER A 79 -40.67 4.22 -11.14
N SER A 80 -41.05 5.46 -10.89
CA SER A 80 -40.27 6.43 -10.12
C SER A 80 -41.03 6.83 -8.87
N ALA A 81 -40.35 6.88 -7.73
CA ALA A 81 -40.89 7.30 -6.44
C ALA A 81 -40.11 8.50 -5.90
N TYR A 82 -40.84 9.45 -5.33
CA TYR A 82 -40.38 10.70 -4.74
C TYR A 82 -40.95 10.76 -3.32
N GLY A 83 -40.08 10.88 -2.30
CA GLY A 83 -40.48 11.05 -0.91
C GLY A 83 -41.04 12.45 -0.68
N GLU A 84 -40.31 13.44 -1.10
CA GLU A 84 -40.51 14.89 -0.98
C GLU A 84 -40.08 15.42 0.42
N GLU A 85 -40.94 15.68 1.41
CA GLU A 85 -40.56 16.16 2.74
C GLU A 85 -40.81 15.09 3.82
N GLY A 86 -39.80 14.71 4.58
CA GLY A 86 -39.90 13.75 5.69
C GLY A 86 -38.81 12.69 5.64
N ASP A 87 -38.73 11.89 6.71
CA ASP A 87 -37.79 10.75 6.76
C ASP A 87 -38.45 9.53 6.11
N ASP A 88 -38.17 9.30 4.82
CA ASP A 88 -38.89 8.33 4.00
C ASP A 88 -38.22 6.96 3.91
N ILE A 89 -39.00 5.93 3.63
CA ILE A 89 -38.54 4.55 3.45
C ILE A 89 -38.89 4.04 2.04
N PHE A 90 -37.86 3.70 1.27
CA PHE A 90 -38.02 3.08 -0.05
C PHE A 90 -37.57 1.64 -0.05
N ILE A 91 -38.40 0.75 -0.60
CA ILE A 91 -38.04 -0.63 -0.90
C ILE A 91 -38.19 -0.84 -2.40
N ALA A 92 -37.05 -0.95 -3.11
CA ALA A 92 -37.04 -1.00 -4.57
C ALA A 92 -36.52 -2.33 -5.13
N TYR A 93 -37.33 -3.02 -5.91
CA TYR A 93 -36.93 -4.15 -6.74
C TYR A 93 -36.57 -3.69 -8.15
N SER A 94 -37.03 -2.54 -8.57
CA SER A 94 -36.72 -1.88 -9.85
C SER A 94 -37.08 -0.39 -9.76
N GLY A 95 -36.86 0.38 -10.83
CA GLY A 95 -37.27 1.80 -10.90
C GLY A 95 -36.28 2.76 -10.27
N GLY A 96 -36.71 4.03 -10.10
CA GLY A 96 -35.93 5.11 -9.48
C GLY A 96 -36.49 5.54 -8.14
N CYS A 97 -35.61 5.90 -7.17
CA CYS A 97 -35.98 6.44 -5.87
C CYS A 97 -35.34 7.81 -5.69
N TYR A 98 -36.11 8.77 -5.22
CA TYR A 98 -35.72 10.14 -4.92
C TYR A 98 -36.23 10.46 -3.51
N GLY A 99 -35.32 10.49 -2.51
CA GLY A 99 -35.69 10.75 -1.11
C GLY A 99 -36.33 12.12 -0.98
N GLY A 100 -35.55 13.14 -1.00
CA GLY A 100 -36.04 14.53 -0.94
C GLY A 100 -35.41 15.32 0.18
N ILE A 101 -36.20 15.84 1.10
CA ILE A 101 -35.75 16.54 2.28
C ILE A 101 -36.03 15.64 3.51
N GLY A 102 -34.99 15.24 4.21
CA GLY A 102 -35.10 14.40 5.40
C GLY A 102 -34.03 13.32 5.42
N ASN A 103 -34.06 12.47 6.46
CA ASN A 103 -33.08 11.38 6.55
C ASN A 103 -33.72 10.09 6.01
N ASP A 104 -33.50 9.85 4.74
CA ASP A 104 -34.19 8.81 4.01
C ASP A 104 -33.51 7.44 4.11
N THR A 105 -34.28 6.38 3.99
CA THR A 105 -33.76 5.00 3.91
C THR A 105 -34.16 4.35 2.61
N ILE A 106 -33.19 4.07 1.76
CA ILE A 106 -33.41 3.46 0.44
C ILE A 106 -32.81 2.05 0.43
N THR A 107 -33.67 1.03 0.38
CA THR A 107 -33.26 -0.38 0.27
C THR A 107 -33.54 -0.88 -1.13
N ARG A 108 -32.47 -1.25 -1.88
CA ARG A 108 -32.60 -1.74 -3.27
C ARG A 108 -32.19 -3.20 -3.37
N TYR A 109 -33.15 -4.04 -3.72
CA TYR A 109 -32.95 -5.48 -3.91
C TYR A 109 -32.68 -5.88 -5.37
N GLY A 110 -33.01 -5.03 -6.36
CA GLY A 110 -32.85 -5.38 -7.76
C GLY A 110 -32.90 -4.20 -8.73
N GLY A 111 -32.72 -4.52 -10.03
CA GLY A 111 -32.77 -3.54 -11.10
C GLY A 111 -31.50 -2.67 -11.20
N SER A 112 -31.30 -2.07 -12.39
CA SER A 112 -30.23 -1.12 -12.68
C SER A 112 -30.65 0.35 -12.51
N GLY A 113 -31.58 0.63 -11.60
CA GLY A 113 -32.14 1.96 -11.38
C GLY A 113 -31.18 2.93 -10.67
N VAL A 114 -31.65 4.16 -10.53
CA VAL A 114 -30.93 5.23 -9.83
C VAL A 114 -31.63 5.53 -8.53
N SER A 115 -30.86 5.83 -7.48
CA SER A 115 -31.36 6.27 -6.18
C SER A 115 -30.65 7.55 -5.78
N TYR A 116 -31.40 8.55 -5.35
CA TYR A 116 -30.93 9.82 -4.81
C TYR A 116 -31.44 9.93 -3.36
N GLY A 117 -30.58 10.32 -2.44
CA GLY A 117 -30.96 10.67 -1.06
C GLY A 117 -31.64 12.02 -1.06
N GLY A 118 -30.90 13.07 -1.19
CA GLY A 118 -31.39 14.44 -1.21
C GLY A 118 -30.73 15.31 -0.15
N GLU A 119 -31.52 16.06 0.61
CA GLU A 119 -31.05 16.80 1.78
C GLU A 119 -31.25 15.98 3.04
N GLY A 120 -30.19 15.70 3.77
CA GLY A 120 -30.24 14.97 5.05
C GLY A 120 -29.23 13.82 5.12
N ASP A 121 -29.17 13.18 6.27
CA ASP A 121 -28.26 12.05 6.49
C ASP A 121 -28.94 10.74 6.06
N ASP A 122 -28.69 10.31 4.81
CA ASP A 122 -29.39 9.22 4.16
C ASP A 122 -28.76 7.84 4.36
N VAL A 123 -29.56 6.78 4.27
CA VAL A 123 -29.10 5.39 4.38
C VAL A 123 -29.49 4.59 3.13
N PHE A 124 -28.48 4.06 2.43
CA PHE A 124 -28.66 3.18 1.29
C PHE A 124 -28.28 1.74 1.66
N ASN A 125 -29.24 0.80 1.63
CA ASN A 125 -28.99 -0.63 1.78
C ASN A 125 -28.97 -1.26 0.38
N ILE A 126 -27.79 -1.65 -0.09
CA ILE A 126 -27.50 -2.01 -1.48
C ILE A 126 -27.35 -3.52 -1.61
N TYR A 127 -28.32 -4.17 -2.26
CA TYR A 127 -28.30 -5.60 -2.60
C TYR A 127 -28.22 -5.85 -4.12
N SER A 128 -28.14 -4.78 -4.94
CA SER A 128 -28.25 -4.85 -6.40
C SER A 128 -26.97 -4.40 -7.09
N SER A 129 -26.48 -5.21 -8.04
CA SER A 129 -25.41 -4.83 -8.98
C SER A 129 -25.91 -3.88 -10.08
N ASN A 130 -24.99 -3.15 -10.72
CA ASN A 130 -25.23 -2.27 -11.88
C ASN A 130 -26.21 -1.11 -11.62
N ALA A 131 -26.37 -0.68 -10.38
CA ALA A 131 -27.21 0.46 -9.96
C ALA A 131 -26.36 1.68 -9.58
N LYS A 132 -27.01 2.84 -9.52
CA LYS A 132 -26.36 4.11 -9.17
C LYS A 132 -27.01 4.72 -7.94
N TYR A 133 -26.20 5.26 -7.05
CA TYR A 133 -26.59 5.85 -5.78
C TYR A 133 -25.92 7.20 -5.60
N PHE A 134 -26.70 8.22 -5.26
CA PHE A 134 -26.25 9.59 -5.03
C PHE A 134 -26.78 10.05 -3.67
N GLY A 135 -25.86 10.41 -2.74
CA GLY A 135 -26.25 10.92 -1.43
C GLY A 135 -26.80 12.33 -1.53
N GLU A 136 -26.10 13.19 -2.23
CA GLU A 136 -26.35 14.63 -2.44
C GLU A 136 -25.90 15.47 -1.24
N GLU A 137 -26.76 15.99 -0.36
CA GLU A 137 -26.37 16.83 0.80
C GLU A 137 -26.58 16.09 2.12
N GLY A 138 -25.52 15.90 2.91
CA GLY A 138 -25.60 15.26 4.22
C GLY A 138 -24.48 14.26 4.49
N ASN A 139 -24.57 13.55 5.63
CA ASN A 139 -23.60 12.51 6.00
C ASN A 139 -24.19 11.14 5.71
N ASP A 140 -24.12 10.73 4.46
CA ASP A 140 -24.83 9.55 3.97
C ASP A 140 -24.10 8.25 4.29
N THR A 141 -24.88 7.17 4.41
CA THR A 141 -24.37 5.82 4.67
C THR A 141 -24.79 4.86 3.57
N PHE A 142 -23.80 4.26 2.91
CA PHE A 142 -23.97 3.27 1.85
C PHE A 142 -23.54 1.89 2.36
N ASN A 143 -24.49 1.01 2.63
CA ASN A 143 -24.28 -0.37 3.09
C ASN A 143 -24.32 -1.32 1.89
N ILE A 144 -23.18 -1.80 1.43
CA ILE A 144 -23.08 -2.77 0.35
C ILE A 144 -23.19 -4.17 0.94
N ILE A 145 -24.21 -4.93 0.56
CA ILE A 145 -24.54 -6.22 1.15
C ILE A 145 -24.37 -7.34 0.11
N GLY A 146 -23.27 -8.08 0.25
CA GLY A 146 -22.85 -9.12 -0.68
C GLY A 146 -21.76 -8.62 -1.65
N SER A 147 -21.26 -9.53 -2.51
CA SER A 147 -20.27 -9.19 -3.55
C SER A 147 -20.97 -8.63 -4.77
N LEU A 148 -21.14 -7.33 -4.82
CA LEU A 148 -21.84 -6.62 -5.90
C LEU A 148 -20.85 -5.97 -6.86
N SER A 149 -21.19 -5.88 -8.15
CA SER A 149 -20.35 -5.30 -9.21
C SER A 149 -21.11 -4.26 -10.05
N GLY A 150 -20.34 -3.37 -10.71
CA GLY A 150 -20.89 -2.33 -11.58
C GLY A 150 -21.68 -1.25 -10.85
N ILE A 151 -21.48 -1.07 -9.55
CA ILE A 151 -22.17 -0.05 -8.75
C ILE A 151 -21.48 1.30 -8.96
N VAL A 152 -22.26 2.35 -8.98
CA VAL A 152 -21.77 3.73 -8.89
C VAL A 152 -22.34 4.35 -7.62
N ILE A 153 -21.46 4.81 -6.73
CA ILE A 153 -21.81 5.58 -5.53
C ILE A 153 -21.18 6.95 -5.65
N ASP A 154 -21.98 7.99 -5.51
CA ASP A 154 -21.53 9.36 -5.34
C ASP A 154 -22.14 9.88 -4.03
N GLY A 155 -21.30 10.13 -3.03
CA GLY A 155 -21.79 10.58 -1.73
C GLY A 155 -22.25 12.04 -1.69
N GLY A 156 -21.82 12.85 -2.66
CA GLY A 156 -22.16 14.28 -2.64
C GLY A 156 -21.37 15.04 -1.57
N SER A 157 -22.02 15.99 -0.89
CA SER A 157 -21.42 16.80 0.17
C SER A 157 -21.58 16.14 1.55
N GLY A 158 -20.71 16.50 2.50
CA GLY A 158 -20.76 15.97 3.89
C GLY A 158 -19.77 14.82 4.16
N ALA A 159 -19.90 14.21 5.33
CA ALA A 159 -19.03 13.13 5.78
C ALA A 159 -19.68 11.76 5.50
N ASN A 160 -19.63 11.34 4.25
CA ASN A 160 -20.28 10.12 3.79
C ASN A 160 -19.53 8.85 4.18
N ASN A 161 -20.22 7.75 4.40
CA ASN A 161 -19.67 6.47 4.81
C ASN A 161 -20.11 5.34 3.87
N VAL A 162 -19.14 4.52 3.43
CA VAL A 162 -19.43 3.32 2.62
C VAL A 162 -18.91 2.10 3.35
N THR A 163 -19.77 1.10 3.52
CA THR A 163 -19.45 -0.17 4.19
C THR A 163 -19.75 -1.37 3.29
N GLY A 164 -19.07 -2.49 3.52
CA GLY A 164 -19.25 -3.72 2.76
C GLY A 164 -18.18 -3.97 1.69
N GLU A 165 -18.34 -5.03 0.92
CA GLU A 165 -17.40 -5.47 -0.11
C GLU A 165 -17.93 -5.09 -1.49
N VAL A 166 -17.03 -4.59 -2.34
CA VAL A 166 -17.34 -4.22 -3.73
C VAL A 166 -16.68 -5.19 -4.71
N GLY A 167 -17.41 -5.59 -5.73
CA GLY A 167 -16.90 -6.37 -6.83
C GLY A 167 -16.37 -5.51 -7.99
N SER A 168 -16.08 -6.15 -9.12
CA SER A 168 -15.51 -5.50 -10.31
C SER A 168 -16.39 -4.39 -10.91
N ASN A 169 -15.77 -3.45 -11.62
CA ASN A 169 -16.43 -2.33 -12.30
C ASN A 169 -17.27 -1.42 -11.37
N THR A 170 -16.86 -1.28 -10.12
CA THR A 170 -17.51 -0.37 -9.16
C THR A 170 -16.79 0.96 -9.10
N THR A 171 -17.54 2.06 -9.10
CA THR A 171 -17.04 3.43 -8.92
C THR A 171 -17.62 3.99 -7.63
N ILE A 172 -16.75 4.40 -6.71
CA ILE A 172 -17.15 5.03 -5.45
C ILE A 172 -16.53 6.42 -5.41
N ASN A 173 -17.38 7.43 -5.52
CA ASN A 173 -17.03 8.84 -5.38
C ASN A 173 -17.67 9.36 -4.09
N VAL A 174 -16.93 9.34 -3.00
CA VAL A 174 -17.41 9.81 -1.70
C VAL A 174 -16.51 10.93 -1.20
N VAL A 175 -16.92 12.16 -1.45
CA VAL A 175 -16.33 13.32 -0.81
C VAL A 175 -16.72 13.23 0.67
N GLY A 176 -15.72 13.05 1.53
CA GLY A 176 -15.95 12.98 2.99
C GLY A 176 -16.23 11.58 3.56
N ALA A 177 -16.25 10.50 2.77
CA ALA A 177 -16.30 9.16 3.34
C ALA A 177 -15.09 8.86 4.21
N ASN A 178 -15.35 8.53 5.49
CA ASN A 178 -14.28 8.26 6.43
C ASN A 178 -13.62 6.89 6.26
N SER A 179 -14.25 5.93 5.56
CA SER A 179 -13.68 4.60 5.31
C SER A 179 -14.43 3.81 4.23
N GLY A 180 -13.72 2.88 3.60
CA GLY A 180 -14.28 1.92 2.68
C GLY A 180 -13.34 0.74 2.46
N SER A 181 -13.79 -0.26 1.71
CA SER A 181 -12.98 -1.41 1.35
C SER A 181 -13.12 -1.80 -0.12
N VAL A 182 -12.06 -2.35 -0.70
CA VAL A 182 -12.01 -2.88 -2.06
C VAL A 182 -11.52 -4.32 -1.98
N SER A 183 -12.35 -5.27 -2.43
CA SER A 183 -11.98 -6.68 -2.50
C SER A 183 -11.62 -7.06 -3.93
N LEU A 184 -10.44 -7.62 -4.09
CA LEU A 184 -9.84 -8.00 -5.37
C LEU A 184 -9.61 -9.50 -5.43
N VAL A 185 -9.96 -10.13 -6.54
CA VAL A 185 -9.48 -11.49 -6.85
C VAL A 185 -8.09 -11.41 -7.50
N SER A 186 -7.37 -12.54 -7.50
CA SER A 186 -5.99 -12.60 -8.05
C SER A 186 -5.90 -12.03 -9.48
N GLY A 187 -5.00 -11.09 -9.68
CA GLY A 187 -4.76 -10.43 -10.97
C GLY A 187 -5.78 -9.36 -11.36
N GLU A 188 -6.69 -9.02 -10.47
CA GLU A 188 -7.72 -8.00 -10.72
C GLU A 188 -7.17 -6.58 -10.52
N GLU A 189 -7.69 -5.64 -11.33
CA GLU A 189 -7.46 -4.21 -11.20
C GLU A 189 -8.81 -3.48 -11.15
N GLN A 190 -9.00 -2.59 -10.17
CA GLN A 190 -10.19 -1.77 -10.00
C GLN A 190 -9.85 -0.29 -9.87
N SER A 191 -10.71 0.57 -10.40
CA SER A 191 -10.65 2.02 -10.17
C SER A 191 -11.57 2.40 -9.01
N VAL A 192 -11.02 3.13 -8.06
CA VAL A 192 -11.74 3.63 -6.88
C VAL A 192 -11.54 5.13 -6.78
N MET A 193 -12.60 5.87 -6.71
CA MET A 193 -12.52 7.32 -6.47
C MET A 193 -12.65 7.58 -4.96
N ILE A 194 -11.65 8.22 -4.38
CA ILE A 194 -11.59 8.55 -2.96
C ILE A 194 -11.30 10.04 -2.84
N ASN A 195 -12.18 10.79 -2.20
CA ASN A 195 -12.04 12.23 -2.02
C ASN A 195 -11.74 12.99 -3.34
N GLY A 196 -12.45 12.65 -4.41
CA GLY A 196 -12.28 13.27 -5.72
C GLY A 196 -10.98 12.93 -6.47
N ILE A 197 -10.21 11.95 -5.98
CA ILE A 197 -8.99 11.45 -6.61
C ILE A 197 -9.19 9.99 -7.01
N ASN A 198 -8.91 9.68 -8.27
CA ASN A 198 -8.99 8.32 -8.76
C ASN A 198 -7.73 7.51 -8.39
N TYR A 199 -7.93 6.36 -7.78
CA TYR A 199 -6.88 5.39 -7.46
C TYR A 199 -7.16 4.09 -8.20
N THR A 200 -6.16 3.57 -8.87
CA THR A 200 -6.23 2.23 -9.45
C THR A 200 -5.60 1.25 -8.46
N VAL A 201 -6.38 0.28 -8.01
CA VAL A 201 -5.97 -0.72 -7.03
C VAL A 201 -5.92 -2.08 -7.72
N SER A 202 -4.81 -2.80 -7.58
CA SER A 202 -4.63 -4.12 -8.19
C SER A 202 -3.87 -5.07 -7.27
N THR A 203 -4.06 -6.37 -7.48
CA THR A 203 -3.31 -7.41 -6.78
C THR A 203 -2.60 -8.35 -7.76
N PRO A 204 -1.27 -8.54 -7.63
CA PRO A 204 -0.50 -9.31 -8.63
C PRO A 204 -0.64 -10.82 -8.51
N SER A 205 -0.94 -11.38 -7.33
CA SER A 205 -0.74 -12.83 -7.12
C SER A 205 -1.76 -13.56 -6.25
N SER A 206 -2.56 -12.87 -5.47
CA SER A 206 -3.55 -13.49 -4.57
C SER A 206 -4.71 -12.55 -4.33
N ALA A 207 -5.87 -13.07 -3.96
CA ALA A 207 -6.97 -12.21 -3.53
C ALA A 207 -6.55 -11.31 -2.36
N ALA A 208 -6.98 -10.07 -2.39
CA ALA A 208 -6.64 -9.08 -1.38
C ALA A 208 -7.85 -8.20 -1.06
N THR A 209 -7.94 -7.75 0.19
CA THR A 209 -8.88 -6.71 0.58
C THR A 209 -8.10 -5.50 1.07
N VAL A 210 -8.31 -4.38 0.40
CA VAL A 210 -7.76 -3.08 0.78
C VAL A 210 -8.81 -2.31 1.56
N ILE A 211 -8.44 -1.84 2.72
CA ILE A 211 -9.27 -0.92 3.51
C ILE A 211 -8.65 0.47 3.38
N TYR A 212 -9.46 1.45 3.04
CA TYR A 212 -9.03 2.85 3.09
C TYR A 212 -9.80 3.62 4.17
N ARG A 213 -9.15 4.64 4.72
CA ARG A 213 -9.75 5.58 5.68
C ARG A 213 -9.24 6.98 5.38
N ILE A 214 -10.10 7.95 5.56
CA ILE A 214 -9.77 9.38 5.43
C ILE A 214 -9.85 9.98 6.84
N ASN A 215 -8.80 10.65 7.26
CA ASN A 215 -8.81 11.38 8.53
C ASN A 215 -9.26 12.83 8.33
N ASP A 216 -9.49 13.55 9.43
CA ASP A 216 -9.98 14.94 9.41
C ASP A 216 -9.05 15.92 8.68
N SER A 217 -7.79 15.56 8.43
CA SER A 217 -6.84 16.33 7.62
C SER A 217 -6.90 16.00 6.12
N GLY A 218 -7.78 15.10 5.69
CA GLY A 218 -7.91 14.64 4.32
C GLY A 218 -6.80 13.66 3.88
N GLN A 219 -6.01 13.13 4.81
CA GLN A 219 -5.05 12.07 4.51
C GLN A 219 -5.76 10.74 4.36
N ILE A 220 -5.44 10.01 3.29
CA ILE A 220 -6.02 8.70 2.99
C ILE A 220 -5.05 7.61 3.48
N SER A 221 -5.45 6.80 4.44
CA SER A 221 -4.68 5.63 4.85
C SER A 221 -5.15 4.39 4.12
N PHE A 222 -4.19 3.59 3.61
CA PHE A 222 -4.44 2.32 2.98
C PHE A 222 -3.83 1.19 3.80
N SER A 223 -4.62 0.19 4.12
CA SER A 223 -4.19 -1.03 4.79
C SER A 223 -4.69 -2.27 4.07
N VAL A 224 -3.96 -3.38 4.19
CA VAL A 224 -4.26 -4.64 3.52
C VAL A 224 -4.43 -5.73 4.57
N ASN A 225 -5.56 -6.42 4.55
CA ASN A 225 -5.82 -7.52 5.48
C ASN A 225 -5.08 -8.80 5.08
N THR A 226 -5.03 -9.11 3.77
CA THR A 226 -4.39 -10.32 3.23
C THR A 226 -3.74 -10.00 1.89
N GLY A 227 -2.62 -10.69 1.57
CA GLY A 227 -1.93 -10.52 0.31
C GLY A 227 -1.10 -9.24 0.22
N SER A 228 -0.84 -8.80 -1.01
CA SER A 228 -0.16 -7.55 -1.33
C SER A 228 -0.91 -6.81 -2.44
N VAL A 229 -0.86 -5.50 -2.41
CA VAL A 229 -1.57 -4.66 -3.37
C VAL A 229 -0.67 -3.60 -3.99
N ILE A 230 -1.01 -3.22 -5.20
CA ILE A 230 -0.44 -2.10 -5.92
C ILE A 230 -1.52 -1.03 -6.03
N ILE A 231 -1.21 0.18 -5.58
CA ILE A 231 -2.09 1.34 -5.67
C ILE A 231 -1.41 2.39 -6.53
N LYS A 232 -2.05 2.79 -7.61
CA LYS A 232 -1.57 3.86 -8.49
C LYS A 232 -2.46 5.08 -8.30
N GLY A 233 -1.86 6.19 -7.90
CA GLY A 233 -2.56 7.47 -7.80
C GLY A 233 -2.78 8.12 -9.18
N ASP A 234 -3.74 9.03 -9.28
CA ASP A 234 -3.96 9.84 -10.47
C ASP A 234 -2.69 10.66 -10.77
N VAL A 235 -2.13 10.48 -11.96
CA VAL A 235 -0.86 11.11 -12.37
C VAL A 235 -0.87 12.64 -12.34
N ASN A 236 -2.03 13.26 -12.38
CA ASN A 236 -2.20 14.71 -12.43
C ASN A 236 -2.65 15.34 -11.09
N LYS A 237 -2.84 14.53 -10.07
CA LYS A 237 -3.27 14.95 -8.74
C LYS A 237 -2.13 14.88 -7.73
N LYS A 238 -2.28 15.61 -6.64
CA LYS A 238 -1.43 15.51 -5.47
C LYS A 238 -2.06 14.53 -4.49
N HIS A 239 -1.25 13.63 -3.95
CA HIS A 239 -1.71 12.62 -3.00
C HIS A 239 -1.20 12.93 -1.59
N ASN A 240 -2.06 12.74 -0.61
CA ASN A 240 -1.71 12.74 0.81
C ASN A 240 -2.12 11.38 1.39
N VAL A 241 -1.18 10.45 1.45
CA VAL A 241 -1.48 9.06 1.77
C VAL A 241 -0.65 8.50 2.91
N GLU A 242 -1.23 7.57 3.64
CA GLU A 242 -0.57 6.73 4.63
C GLU A 242 -0.66 5.26 4.20
N LEU A 243 0.47 4.56 4.20
CA LEU A 243 0.57 3.20 3.68
C LEU A 243 0.93 2.23 4.80
N GLY A 244 0.09 1.23 4.98
CA GLY A 244 0.32 0.08 5.87
C GLY A 244 1.22 -0.98 5.25
N ASN A 245 1.19 -2.20 5.82
CA ASN A 245 2.00 -3.31 5.33
C ASN A 245 1.54 -3.80 3.94
N ASN A 246 2.49 -4.31 3.17
CA ASN A 246 2.26 -4.97 1.87
C ASN A 246 1.60 -4.08 0.80
N VAL A 247 1.74 -2.78 0.91
CA VAL A 247 1.27 -1.81 -0.09
C VAL A 247 2.43 -1.33 -0.95
N THR A 248 2.26 -1.39 -2.26
CA THR A 248 3.12 -0.70 -3.23
C THR A 248 2.35 0.48 -3.81
N PHE A 249 2.85 1.69 -3.63
CA PHE A 249 2.21 2.91 -4.11
C PHE A 249 3.00 3.55 -5.26
N TYR A 250 2.31 3.90 -6.31
CA TYR A 250 2.85 4.70 -7.41
C TYR A 250 2.22 6.09 -7.35
N GLY A 251 3.03 7.09 -7.04
CA GLY A 251 2.66 8.50 -7.10
C GLY A 251 2.54 9.01 -8.54
N GLY A 252 2.13 10.26 -8.67
CA GLY A 252 1.91 10.89 -9.96
C GLY A 252 3.03 11.84 -10.37
N ASN A 253 2.64 12.90 -11.12
CA ASN A 253 3.55 13.95 -11.58
C ASN A 253 3.53 15.18 -10.67
N LYS A 254 2.82 15.14 -9.55
CA LYS A 254 2.73 16.23 -8.57
C LYS A 254 3.45 15.86 -7.28
N GLY A 255 3.79 16.85 -6.47
CA GLY A 255 4.47 16.60 -5.19
C GLY A 255 3.52 15.97 -4.18
N ASP A 256 3.76 14.69 -3.85
CA ASP A 256 2.94 13.91 -2.95
C ASP A 256 3.46 13.97 -1.50
N THR A 257 2.57 13.74 -0.55
CA THR A 257 2.92 13.54 0.86
C THR A 257 2.57 12.11 1.24
N VAL A 258 3.59 11.32 1.60
CA VAL A 258 3.42 9.89 1.89
C VAL A 258 4.01 9.54 3.24
N THR A 259 3.19 8.91 4.09
CA THR A 259 3.62 8.34 5.36
C THR A 259 3.61 6.82 5.26
N LEU A 260 4.72 6.16 5.59
CA LEU A 260 4.83 4.71 5.63
C LEU A 260 4.77 4.25 7.08
N THR A 261 3.70 3.57 7.47
CA THR A 261 3.47 3.03 8.82
C THR A 261 3.62 1.52 8.90
N GLY A 262 3.77 0.88 7.74
CA GLY A 262 4.05 -0.54 7.58
C GLY A 262 5.24 -0.79 6.64
N ASN A 263 5.54 -2.06 6.39
CA ASN A 263 6.49 -2.48 5.35
C ASN A 263 5.85 -2.22 3.97
N ALA A 264 6.24 -1.13 3.35
CA ALA A 264 5.65 -0.65 2.10
C ALA A 264 6.71 -0.23 1.08
N SER A 265 6.31 -0.21 -0.19
CA SER A 265 7.14 0.31 -1.28
C SER A 265 6.48 1.54 -1.91
N ILE A 266 7.26 2.56 -2.18
CA ILE A 266 6.80 3.76 -2.87
C ILE A 266 7.66 4.06 -4.11
N TYR A 267 6.99 4.31 -5.22
CA TYR A 267 7.53 4.92 -6.43
C TYR A 267 6.97 6.33 -6.52
N CYS A 268 7.80 7.32 -6.18
CA CYS A 268 7.32 8.69 -5.96
C CYS A 268 6.78 9.36 -7.23
N GLY A 269 7.24 8.93 -8.42
CA GLY A 269 6.92 9.61 -9.67
C GLY A 269 7.68 10.92 -9.82
N ALA A 270 7.04 11.92 -10.43
CA ALA A 270 7.61 13.27 -10.56
C ALA A 270 7.09 14.19 -9.44
N GLY A 271 7.63 15.41 -9.40
CA GLY A 271 7.26 16.41 -8.39
C GLY A 271 8.13 16.36 -7.13
N ASN A 272 7.95 17.33 -6.28
CA ASN A 272 8.70 17.44 -5.02
C ASN A 272 7.93 16.72 -3.91
N ASN A 273 8.30 15.49 -3.62
CA ASN A 273 7.56 14.64 -2.69
C ASN A 273 8.10 14.75 -1.27
N VAL A 274 7.21 14.58 -0.30
CA VAL A 274 7.54 14.50 1.12
C VAL A 274 7.21 13.10 1.63
N ILE A 275 8.23 12.34 2.04
CA ILE A 275 8.08 10.96 2.46
C ILE A 275 8.54 10.80 3.90
N ASN A 276 7.69 10.22 4.73
CA ASN A 276 7.97 9.95 6.14
C ASN A 276 7.82 8.45 6.42
N ALA A 277 8.93 7.73 6.37
CA ALA A 277 8.98 6.28 6.60
C ALA A 277 9.17 6.00 8.10
N LYS A 278 8.06 5.91 8.84
CA LYS A 278 8.02 5.73 10.29
C LYS A 278 8.24 4.29 10.76
N ASN A 279 8.23 3.33 9.85
CA ASN A 279 8.42 1.91 10.16
C ASN A 279 9.66 1.36 9.45
N THR A 280 9.96 0.09 9.67
CA THR A 280 11.12 -0.62 9.12
C THR A 280 10.83 -1.27 7.76
N PHE A 281 11.90 -1.60 7.01
CA PHE A 281 11.86 -2.35 5.74
C PHE A 281 11.08 -1.67 4.61
N ASN A 282 11.11 -0.35 4.53
CA ASN A 282 10.47 0.38 3.44
C ASN A 282 11.40 0.47 2.22
N ASN A 283 10.80 0.45 1.02
CA ASN A 283 11.51 0.71 -0.23
C ASN A 283 11.01 2.03 -0.83
N ILE A 284 11.90 2.99 -0.99
CA ILE A 284 11.58 4.34 -1.47
C ILE A 284 12.35 4.60 -2.76
N TYR A 285 11.65 4.67 -3.87
CA TYR A 285 12.21 4.94 -5.19
C TYR A 285 11.80 6.34 -5.64
N CYS A 286 12.72 7.29 -5.53
CA CYS A 286 12.52 8.63 -6.08
C CYS A 286 12.88 8.63 -7.56
N GLN A 287 12.03 9.22 -8.40
CA GLN A 287 12.27 9.27 -9.85
C GLN A 287 12.73 10.66 -10.28
N ASN A 288 11.86 11.66 -10.21
CA ASN A 288 12.18 13.03 -10.59
C ASN A 288 11.71 14.01 -9.50
N GLY A 289 12.29 15.21 -9.49
CA GLY A 289 11.95 16.25 -8.53
C GLY A 289 12.79 16.23 -7.25
N ASN A 290 12.67 17.28 -6.47
CA ASN A 290 13.44 17.48 -5.24
C ASN A 290 12.64 16.91 -4.07
N ASN A 291 13.01 15.73 -3.61
CA ASN A 291 12.24 15.03 -2.59
C ASN A 291 12.82 15.27 -1.18
N THR A 292 11.94 15.29 -0.18
CA THR A 292 12.32 15.33 1.23
C THR A 292 11.90 14.02 1.88
N ILE A 293 12.88 13.28 2.41
CA ILE A 293 12.69 11.92 2.92
C ILE A 293 13.18 11.87 4.36
N THR A 294 12.34 11.38 5.26
CA THR A 294 12.73 11.02 6.61
C THR A 294 12.51 9.53 6.80
N ALA A 295 13.56 8.80 7.17
CA ALA A 295 13.49 7.35 7.35
C ALA A 295 14.04 6.94 8.72
N TYR A 296 13.38 5.94 9.32
CA TYR A 296 13.81 5.34 10.59
C TYR A 296 14.77 4.18 10.31
N SER A 297 14.41 2.92 10.53
CA SER A 297 15.36 1.80 10.39
C SER A 297 15.10 0.95 9.16
N TYR A 298 16.16 0.30 8.66
CA TYR A 298 16.13 -0.72 7.61
C TYR A 298 15.38 -0.29 6.32
N SER A 299 15.40 0.99 5.99
CA SER A 299 14.77 1.50 4.78
C SER A 299 15.77 1.56 3.61
N PHE A 300 15.26 1.29 2.40
CA PHE A 300 16.00 1.45 1.15
C PHE A 300 15.54 2.71 0.46
N ILE A 301 16.47 3.60 0.17
CA ILE A 301 16.19 4.87 -0.46
C ILE A 301 17.02 4.98 -1.73
N TYR A 302 16.35 5.11 -2.86
CA TYR A 302 16.96 5.36 -4.16
C TYR A 302 16.62 6.78 -4.59
N GLY A 303 17.64 7.61 -4.71
CA GLY A 303 17.53 8.93 -5.31
C GLY A 303 17.28 8.81 -6.83
N GLY A 304 16.64 9.77 -7.41
CA GLY A 304 16.40 9.85 -8.85
C GLY A 304 17.15 11.02 -9.47
N ASN A 305 16.46 11.78 -10.33
CA ASN A 305 17.06 12.86 -11.12
C ASN A 305 16.94 14.26 -10.48
N GLY A 306 16.48 14.39 -9.24
CA GLY A 306 16.37 15.68 -8.53
C GLY A 306 17.24 15.75 -7.30
N VAL A 307 17.38 16.94 -6.71
CA VAL A 307 18.10 17.11 -5.45
C VAL A 307 17.25 16.56 -4.31
N ASN A 308 17.70 15.48 -3.68
CA ASN A 308 16.96 14.82 -2.60
C ASN A 308 17.57 15.19 -1.24
N ASN A 309 16.71 15.57 -0.29
CA ASN A 309 17.08 15.80 1.10
C ASN A 309 16.65 14.60 1.94
N VAL A 310 17.61 13.85 2.47
CA VAL A 310 17.35 12.61 3.21
C VAL A 310 17.80 12.78 4.65
N THR A 311 16.90 12.48 5.59
CA THR A 311 17.20 12.43 7.02
C THR A 311 17.04 11.01 7.52
N LEU A 312 18.11 10.40 8.02
CA LEU A 312 18.13 9.08 8.63
C LEU A 312 18.11 9.24 10.14
N ILE A 313 16.98 8.88 10.76
CA ILE A 313 16.75 9.06 12.20
C ILE A 313 17.40 7.93 12.99
N ASP A 314 17.31 6.71 12.47
CA ASP A 314 17.73 5.50 13.16
C ASP A 314 18.70 4.69 12.28
N ARG A 315 18.84 3.40 12.47
CA ARG A 315 19.95 2.58 12.01
C ARG A 315 19.66 1.73 10.77
N CYS A 316 20.74 1.23 10.17
CA CYS A 316 20.72 0.22 9.12
C CYS A 316 19.91 0.62 7.88
N ASN A 317 19.88 1.91 7.54
CA ASN A 317 19.31 2.35 6.29
C ASN A 317 20.34 2.25 5.16
N TYR A 318 19.86 1.93 3.98
CA TYR A 318 20.63 1.95 2.74
C TYR A 318 20.15 3.08 1.85
N VAL A 319 21.07 3.94 1.44
CA VAL A 319 20.75 5.11 0.60
C VAL A 319 21.66 5.15 -0.62
N GLU A 320 21.07 5.32 -1.78
CA GLU A 320 21.77 5.49 -3.06
C GLU A 320 21.29 6.77 -3.74
N SER A 321 22.21 7.68 -4.10
CA SER A 321 21.83 9.02 -4.56
C SER A 321 21.21 9.07 -5.96
N GLY A 322 21.40 8.08 -6.79
CA GLY A 322 21.03 8.17 -8.21
C GLY A 322 21.94 9.12 -9.00
N SER A 323 21.42 9.71 -10.08
CA SER A 323 22.19 10.57 -10.98
C SER A 323 22.29 12.04 -10.56
N ALA A 324 21.44 12.48 -9.64
CA ALA A 324 21.40 13.85 -9.12
C ALA A 324 21.99 13.97 -7.71
N SER A 325 22.12 15.19 -7.23
CA SER A 325 22.70 15.47 -5.93
C SER A 325 21.79 15.04 -4.77
N MET A 326 22.38 14.60 -3.69
CA MET A 326 21.68 14.24 -2.47
C MET A 326 22.31 14.92 -1.25
N ASN A 327 21.47 15.50 -0.40
CA ASN A 327 21.88 16.04 0.89
C ASN A 327 21.42 15.07 1.99
N VAL A 328 22.34 14.52 2.77
CA VAL A 328 22.02 13.54 3.80
C VAL A 328 22.31 14.07 5.18
N THR A 329 21.31 13.97 6.06
CA THR A 329 21.44 14.24 7.49
C THR A 329 21.38 12.91 8.24
N LEU A 330 22.47 12.54 8.90
CA LEU A 330 22.60 11.31 9.67
C LEU A 330 22.43 11.60 11.15
N LYS A 331 21.35 11.12 11.75
CA LYS A 331 21.12 11.16 13.19
C LYS A 331 21.31 9.79 13.81
N GLY A 332 21.05 8.74 13.03
CA GLY A 332 21.22 7.35 13.42
C GLY A 332 22.55 6.76 13.03
N SER A 333 22.79 5.52 13.47
CA SER A 333 24.05 4.79 13.30
C SER A 333 23.90 3.65 12.29
N ASP A 334 25.04 3.10 11.86
CA ASP A 334 25.08 1.88 11.04
C ASP A 334 24.36 2.01 9.67
N ASN A 335 24.28 3.23 9.16
CA ASN A 335 23.68 3.49 7.87
C ASN A 335 24.72 3.36 6.75
N THR A 336 24.28 2.96 5.59
CA THR A 336 25.11 2.79 4.39
C THR A 336 24.64 3.74 3.30
N ILE A 337 25.49 4.69 2.90
CA ILE A 337 25.13 5.79 2.02
C ILE A 337 26.08 5.82 0.80
N TYR A 338 25.52 5.82 -0.39
CA TYR A 338 26.23 5.83 -1.64
C TYR A 338 25.89 7.04 -2.50
N GLY A 339 26.88 7.80 -2.84
CA GLY A 339 26.81 8.82 -3.87
C GLY A 339 27.19 8.24 -5.23
N VAL A 340 26.22 7.90 -6.06
CA VAL A 340 26.48 7.32 -7.41
C VAL A 340 26.69 8.40 -8.45
N GLY A 341 26.08 9.57 -8.28
CA GLY A 341 26.19 10.71 -9.20
C GLY A 341 25.85 12.03 -8.51
N GLY A 342 26.03 13.13 -9.23
CA GLY A 342 25.78 14.49 -8.72
C GLY A 342 26.76 14.95 -7.64
N ASN A 343 26.48 16.12 -7.08
CA ASN A 343 27.24 16.68 -5.96
C ASN A 343 26.53 16.31 -4.65
N ASN A 344 26.94 15.20 -4.03
CA ASN A 344 26.36 14.70 -2.81
C ASN A 344 26.98 15.38 -1.58
N THR A 345 26.19 15.68 -0.56
CA THR A 345 26.63 16.39 0.65
C THR A 345 26.12 15.71 1.91
N ILE A 346 27.01 15.48 2.88
CA ILE A 346 26.61 15.15 4.24
C ILE A 346 26.38 16.45 5.00
N VAL A 347 25.14 16.76 5.30
CA VAL A 347 24.74 17.98 6.02
C VAL A 347 25.12 17.91 7.50
N SER A 348 24.88 16.77 8.12
CA SER A 348 25.36 16.46 9.47
C SER A 348 25.44 14.95 9.70
N ASN A 349 26.38 14.54 10.55
CA ASN A 349 26.53 13.15 10.98
C ASN A 349 26.73 13.13 12.51
N THR A 350 25.67 12.83 13.25
CA THR A 350 25.69 12.68 14.71
C THR A 350 25.61 11.22 15.14
N GLY A 351 25.40 10.30 14.20
CA GLY A 351 25.42 8.86 14.41
C GLY A 351 26.84 8.28 14.33
N SER A 352 26.98 7.04 14.77
CA SER A 352 28.23 6.29 14.73
C SER A 352 28.18 5.18 13.67
N ASN A 353 29.34 4.70 13.22
CA ASN A 353 29.48 3.58 12.29
C ASN A 353 28.69 3.74 10.98
N ASN A 354 28.55 4.96 10.47
CA ASN A 354 27.92 5.17 9.19
C ASN A 354 28.96 5.00 8.08
N PHE A 355 28.69 4.15 7.11
CA PHE A 355 29.47 4.03 5.89
C PHE A 355 29.00 5.05 4.87
N ILE A 356 29.89 5.89 4.39
CA ILE A 356 29.57 6.97 3.45
C ILE A 356 30.57 6.92 2.32
N SER A 357 30.08 6.86 1.08
CA SER A 357 30.91 6.85 -0.12
C SER A 357 30.31 7.71 -1.22
N GLY A 358 31.16 8.35 -2.03
CA GLY A 358 30.74 9.20 -3.15
C GLY A 358 30.14 10.55 -2.74
N PHE A 359 30.34 10.97 -1.49
CA PHE A 359 30.04 12.32 -0.98
C PHE A 359 31.35 13.10 -0.87
N GLY A 360 31.41 14.33 -1.35
CA GLY A 360 32.63 15.14 -1.39
C GLY A 360 33.46 15.03 -0.11
N ASP A 361 34.75 14.92 -0.20
CA ASP A 361 35.75 14.64 0.84
C ASP A 361 35.80 13.20 1.41
N ALA A 362 34.98 12.25 0.95
CA ALA A 362 35.17 10.83 1.28
C ALA A 362 36.33 10.28 0.44
N ASP A 363 37.46 10.13 1.05
CA ASP A 363 38.71 9.68 0.45
C ASP A 363 38.55 8.39 -0.37
N ASN A 364 38.93 8.47 -1.66
CA ASN A 364 39.28 7.34 -2.53
C ASN A 364 38.22 6.25 -2.80
N ALA A 365 36.94 6.45 -2.52
CA ALA A 365 35.92 5.50 -2.93
C ALA A 365 35.73 5.49 -4.44
N GLN A 366 35.79 4.30 -5.02
CA GLN A 366 35.59 4.05 -6.45
C GLN A 366 34.30 3.27 -6.65
N SER A 367 33.71 3.35 -7.84
CA SER A 367 32.49 2.62 -8.17
C SER A 367 32.65 1.75 -9.43
N LEU A 368 32.06 0.56 -9.39
CA LEU A 368 31.93 -0.34 -10.53
C LEU A 368 30.43 -0.50 -10.85
N LEU A 369 29.98 0.11 -11.94
CA LEU A 369 28.60 -0.02 -12.39
C LEU A 369 28.41 -1.34 -13.15
N LEU A 370 27.37 -2.10 -12.78
CA LEU A 370 26.98 -3.34 -13.42
C LEU A 370 25.55 -3.23 -13.97
N LYS A 371 25.37 -3.69 -15.21
CA LYS A 371 24.04 -3.87 -15.81
C LYS A 371 23.29 -5.04 -15.16
N PRO A 372 22.00 -5.20 -15.43
CA PRO A 372 21.25 -6.38 -15.00
C PRO A 372 21.93 -7.68 -15.42
N ASN A 373 22.13 -8.58 -14.47
CA ASN A 373 22.76 -9.90 -14.66
C ASN A 373 24.18 -9.84 -15.29
N GLU A 374 24.88 -8.73 -15.13
CA GLU A 374 26.26 -8.56 -15.64
C GLU A 374 27.27 -9.05 -14.61
N THR A 375 28.34 -9.67 -15.11
CA THR A 375 29.54 -9.99 -14.34
C THR A 375 30.72 -9.17 -14.88
N LYS A 376 31.49 -8.57 -13.98
CA LYS A 376 32.72 -7.84 -14.29
C LYS A 376 33.88 -8.28 -13.41
N ILE A 377 35.09 -8.15 -13.93
CA ILE A 377 36.32 -8.32 -13.16
C ILE A 377 36.80 -6.95 -12.71
N LEU A 378 36.99 -6.82 -11.41
CA LEU A 378 37.57 -5.66 -10.75
C LEU A 378 38.96 -6.02 -10.23
N ASN A 379 40.00 -5.26 -10.65
CA ASN A 379 41.34 -5.46 -10.15
C ASN A 379 41.69 -4.39 -9.11
N ILE A 380 42.01 -4.82 -7.90
CA ILE A 380 42.44 -3.96 -6.80
C ILE A 380 43.82 -4.44 -6.33
N ASN A 381 44.82 -3.57 -6.38
CA ASN A 381 46.20 -3.87 -5.94
C ASN A 381 46.79 -5.15 -6.54
N GLY A 382 46.39 -5.52 -7.76
CA GLY A 382 46.87 -6.72 -8.45
C GLY A 382 46.07 -7.99 -8.14
N VAL A 383 45.06 -7.91 -7.28
CA VAL A 383 44.11 -9.00 -6.96
C VAL A 383 42.82 -8.81 -7.73
N SER A 384 42.33 -9.86 -8.36
CA SER A 384 41.10 -9.85 -9.15
C SER A 384 39.88 -10.23 -8.29
N TYR A 385 38.80 -9.48 -8.46
CA TYR A 385 37.49 -9.74 -7.86
C TYR A 385 36.45 -9.88 -8.99
N GLU A 386 35.78 -11.04 -9.04
CA GLU A 386 34.65 -11.24 -9.93
C GLU A 386 33.37 -10.70 -9.26
N VAL A 387 32.75 -9.71 -9.85
CA VAL A 387 31.56 -9.06 -9.32
C VAL A 387 30.37 -9.34 -10.22
N THR A 388 29.34 -9.96 -9.68
CA THR A 388 28.11 -10.33 -10.39
C THR A 388 26.90 -9.60 -9.81
N ASN A 389 26.17 -8.90 -10.67
CA ASN A 389 24.88 -8.32 -10.33
C ASN A 389 23.77 -9.34 -10.58
N GLN A 390 23.06 -9.74 -9.53
CA GLN A 390 21.92 -10.67 -9.63
C GLN A 390 20.56 -9.98 -9.82
N ARG A 391 20.54 -8.65 -9.92
CA ARG A 391 19.30 -7.87 -10.07
C ARG A 391 18.88 -7.74 -11.53
N GLY A 392 17.56 -7.59 -11.73
CA GLY A 392 16.98 -7.22 -13.02
C GLY A 392 17.15 -5.74 -13.40
N GLU A 393 17.87 -4.97 -12.60
CA GLU A 393 18.20 -3.55 -12.82
C GLU A 393 19.69 -3.30 -12.65
N SER A 394 20.20 -2.17 -13.17
CA SER A 394 21.58 -1.77 -12.99
C SER A 394 21.91 -1.54 -11.52
N ASN A 395 23.12 -1.92 -11.12
CA ASN A 395 23.60 -1.84 -9.75
C ASN A 395 25.06 -1.38 -9.71
N ALA A 396 25.51 -0.87 -8.57
CA ALA A 396 26.89 -0.45 -8.38
C ALA A 396 27.51 -1.19 -7.18
N LEU A 397 28.73 -1.68 -7.37
CA LEU A 397 29.66 -1.97 -6.29
C LEU A 397 30.45 -0.72 -5.98
N LEU A 398 30.48 -0.29 -4.74
CA LEU A 398 31.43 0.70 -4.30
C LEU A 398 32.54 0.03 -3.51
N TYR A 399 33.74 0.51 -3.68
CA TYR A 399 34.91 -0.01 -2.98
C TYR A 399 35.91 1.08 -2.66
N SER A 400 36.60 0.90 -1.58
CA SER A 400 37.75 1.73 -1.17
C SER A 400 38.86 0.84 -0.64
N VAL A 401 40.06 1.33 -0.72
CA VAL A 401 41.25 0.65 -0.19
C VAL A 401 41.89 1.54 0.86
N ASN A 402 42.09 1.02 2.05
CA ASN A 402 42.86 1.71 3.07
C ASN A 402 44.34 1.78 2.63
N PRO A 403 44.90 2.98 2.40
CA PRO A 403 46.25 3.11 1.84
C PRO A 403 47.34 2.68 2.84
N VAL A 404 47.02 2.52 4.11
CA VAL A 404 47.98 2.14 5.18
C VAL A 404 47.94 0.64 5.44
N THR A 405 46.72 0.06 5.57
CA THR A 405 46.54 -1.36 5.93
C THR A 405 46.36 -2.27 4.71
N GLY A 406 45.95 -1.71 3.56
CA GLY A 406 45.60 -2.47 2.37
C GLY A 406 44.22 -3.10 2.43
N GLU A 407 43.47 -2.93 3.53
CA GLU A 407 42.10 -3.41 3.69
C GLU A 407 41.18 -2.86 2.61
N ILE A 408 40.30 -3.71 2.10
CA ILE A 408 39.34 -3.35 1.04
C ILE A 408 37.94 -3.31 1.65
N SER A 409 37.29 -2.19 1.56
CA SER A 409 35.89 -2.06 1.92
C SER A 409 35.02 -2.22 0.66
N PHE A 410 34.13 -3.19 0.68
CA PHE A 410 33.09 -3.38 -0.34
C PHE A 410 31.74 -3.01 0.23
N ALA A 411 31.02 -2.23 -0.53
CA ALA A 411 29.70 -1.88 -0.14
C ALA A 411 28.72 -2.12 -1.31
N SER A 412 27.71 -2.94 -1.07
CA SER A 412 26.93 -3.54 -2.16
C SER A 412 25.51 -3.89 -1.76
N LYS A 413 24.65 -4.02 -2.76
CA LYS A 413 23.30 -4.57 -2.58
C LYS A 413 23.05 -5.65 -3.63
N GLN A 414 22.71 -6.86 -3.16
CA GLN A 414 22.42 -8.01 -4.04
C GLN A 414 23.51 -8.28 -5.07
N LEU A 415 24.76 -8.15 -4.67
CA LEU A 415 25.93 -8.52 -5.48
C LEU A 415 26.57 -9.80 -4.93
N ILE A 416 27.14 -10.58 -5.82
CA ILE A 416 28.09 -11.62 -5.50
C ILE A 416 29.48 -11.09 -5.84
N ILE A 417 30.41 -11.19 -4.89
CA ILE A 417 31.81 -10.82 -5.07
C ILE A 417 32.64 -12.05 -4.76
N LYS A 418 33.45 -12.48 -5.72
CA LYS A 418 34.38 -13.60 -5.54
C LYS A 418 35.80 -13.09 -5.64
N GLY A 419 36.58 -13.33 -4.61
CA GLY A 419 38.01 -13.08 -4.60
C GLY A 419 38.77 -14.02 -5.52
N GLN A 420 39.98 -13.62 -5.89
CA GLN A 420 40.90 -14.46 -6.65
C GLN A 420 41.34 -15.64 -5.78
N LYS A 421 41.18 -16.84 -6.28
CA LYS A 421 41.30 -18.11 -5.54
C LYS A 421 42.64 -18.31 -4.80
N ASP A 422 43.75 -17.86 -5.38
CA ASP A 422 45.12 -18.01 -4.84
C ASP A 422 45.68 -16.75 -4.18
N ALA A 423 44.83 -15.76 -3.87
CA ALA A 423 45.19 -14.52 -3.19
C ALA A 423 44.63 -14.49 -1.76
N VAL A 424 45.26 -13.71 -0.91
CA VAL A 424 44.77 -13.37 0.44
C VAL A 424 43.83 -12.16 0.34
N HIS A 425 42.69 -12.24 1.02
CA HIS A 425 41.71 -11.18 1.04
C HIS A 425 41.55 -10.60 2.45
N ASN A 426 41.67 -9.28 2.57
CA ASN A 426 41.36 -8.56 3.78
C ASN A 426 40.22 -7.58 3.48
N VAL A 427 38.98 -8.01 3.79
CA VAL A 427 37.77 -7.40 3.26
C VAL A 427 36.79 -7.06 4.34
N HIS A 428 36.27 -5.83 4.28
CA HIS A 428 35.16 -5.32 5.07
C HIS A 428 33.93 -5.22 4.20
N MET A 429 32.85 -5.93 4.55
CA MET A 429 31.62 -5.97 3.80
C MET A 429 30.53 -5.12 4.44
N TYR A 430 29.95 -4.26 3.63
CA TYR A 430 28.81 -3.41 3.98
C TYR A 430 27.66 -3.65 3.01
N GLY A 431 26.41 -3.41 3.42
CA GLY A 431 25.29 -3.41 2.52
C GLY A 431 24.23 -4.47 2.80
N MET A 432 23.63 -5.07 1.77
CA MET A 432 22.47 -5.93 1.97
C MET A 432 22.35 -7.01 0.90
N ASN A 433 21.94 -8.22 1.36
CA ASN A 433 21.70 -9.38 0.49
C ASN A 433 22.88 -9.66 -0.45
N SER A 434 24.10 -9.41 0.00
CA SER A 434 25.32 -9.56 -0.79
C SER A 434 26.22 -10.63 -0.20
N ASN A 435 26.96 -11.32 -1.07
CA ASN A 435 27.84 -12.41 -0.68
C ASN A 435 29.27 -12.08 -1.08
N PHE A 436 30.21 -12.38 -0.21
CA PHE A 436 31.64 -12.41 -0.52
C PHE A 436 32.18 -13.81 -0.39
N TYR A 437 32.94 -14.25 -1.37
CA TYR A 437 33.66 -15.52 -1.38
C TYR A 437 35.16 -15.23 -1.40
N GLY A 438 35.88 -15.79 -0.47
CA GLY A 438 37.34 -15.71 -0.37
C GLY A 438 38.05 -16.53 -1.45
N GLY A 439 38.99 -17.33 -1.07
CA GLY A 439 39.74 -18.19 -1.97
C GLY A 439 40.28 -19.44 -1.29
N ASP A 440 41.51 -19.90 -1.65
CA ASP A 440 42.15 -21.05 -1.01
C ASP A 440 43.25 -20.56 -0.02
N LYS A 441 43.22 -19.29 0.43
CA LYS A 441 44.24 -18.71 1.31
C LYS A 441 43.60 -18.19 2.58
N GLU A 442 44.43 -17.92 3.57
CA GLU A 442 44.03 -17.32 4.84
C GLU A 442 43.41 -15.94 4.63
N ASP A 443 42.10 -15.84 4.67
CA ASP A 443 41.35 -14.62 4.43
C ASP A 443 40.85 -13.97 5.72
N ASN A 444 40.70 -12.66 5.72
CA ASN A 444 40.06 -11.91 6.80
C ASN A 444 38.83 -11.22 6.23
N ILE A 445 37.64 -11.72 6.60
CA ILE A 445 36.35 -11.27 6.08
C ILE A 445 35.51 -10.72 7.22
N ILE A 446 35.30 -9.41 7.25
CA ILE A 446 34.55 -8.74 8.29
C ILE A 446 33.22 -8.25 7.73
N LEU A 447 32.11 -8.75 8.24
CA LEU A 447 30.77 -8.25 7.93
C LEU A 447 30.46 -7.10 8.90
N GLU A 448 30.65 -5.88 8.46
CA GLU A 448 30.65 -4.68 9.29
C GLU A 448 29.24 -4.18 9.63
N ALA A 449 28.45 -3.90 8.60
CA ALA A 449 27.12 -3.34 8.77
C ALA A 449 26.20 -3.67 7.61
N GLY A 450 24.94 -3.93 7.93
CA GLY A 450 23.91 -4.19 6.94
C GLY A 450 22.95 -5.30 7.31
N TYR A 451 22.28 -5.86 6.31
CA TYR A 451 21.27 -6.89 6.50
C TYR A 451 21.47 -8.06 5.54
N ASN A 452 21.49 -9.30 6.07
CA ASN A 452 21.61 -10.53 5.28
C ASN A 452 22.82 -10.52 4.34
N ILE A 453 24.00 -10.19 4.88
CA ILE A 453 25.28 -10.29 4.19
C ILE A 453 25.87 -11.67 4.52
N SER A 454 26.55 -12.29 3.56
CA SER A 454 27.20 -13.57 3.77
C SER A 454 28.68 -13.51 3.41
N GLY A 455 29.51 -14.10 4.26
CA GLY A 455 30.95 -14.31 4.05
C GLY A 455 31.27 -15.79 3.97
N TYR A 456 32.04 -16.18 2.97
CA TYR A 456 32.53 -17.54 2.76
C TYR A 456 34.05 -17.49 2.69
N GLY A 457 34.75 -18.21 3.57
CA GLY A 457 36.21 -18.35 3.56
C GLY A 457 36.66 -19.18 2.37
N GLU A 458 35.94 -20.26 2.06
CA GLU A 458 36.19 -21.30 1.07
C GLU A 458 37.31 -22.25 1.51
N GLY A 459 38.58 -21.88 1.51
CA GLY A 459 39.66 -22.73 1.99
C GLY A 459 40.84 -21.92 2.48
N GLY A 460 41.59 -22.49 3.40
CA GLY A 460 42.61 -21.79 4.18
C GLY A 460 42.18 -21.67 5.63
N ASN A 461 43.02 -21.14 6.49
CA ASN A 461 42.64 -20.89 7.88
C ASN A 461 42.15 -19.44 8.00
N ASP A 462 40.83 -19.26 7.89
CA ASP A 462 40.21 -17.97 7.71
C ASP A 462 39.79 -17.29 9.01
N THR A 463 39.64 -15.98 8.97
CA THR A 463 39.02 -15.21 10.05
C THR A 463 37.76 -14.53 9.52
N LEU A 464 36.60 -14.92 10.07
CA LEU A 464 35.32 -14.37 9.66
C LEU A 464 34.59 -13.76 10.84
N ILE A 465 34.25 -12.48 10.75
CA ILE A 465 33.66 -11.72 11.86
C ILE A 465 32.32 -11.14 11.44
N ILE A 466 31.28 -11.41 12.22
CA ILE A 466 30.00 -10.71 12.12
C ILE A 466 29.97 -9.61 13.20
N GLN A 467 30.03 -8.37 12.79
CA GLN A 467 29.94 -7.21 13.67
C GLN A 467 28.51 -6.97 14.17
N LYS A 468 28.36 -6.21 15.26
CA LYS A 468 27.06 -5.89 15.90
C LYS A 468 26.01 -5.37 14.95
N ASN A 469 26.43 -4.71 13.88
CA ASN A 469 25.58 -3.98 12.95
C ASN A 469 25.25 -4.77 11.67
N ALA A 470 25.78 -5.99 11.53
CA ALA A 470 25.51 -6.89 10.39
C ALA A 470 24.37 -7.86 10.74
N SER A 471 23.13 -7.37 10.70
CA SER A 471 21.94 -8.14 11.11
C SER A 471 21.60 -9.27 10.14
N ALA A 472 21.10 -10.41 10.66
CA ALA A 472 20.73 -11.60 9.90
C ALA A 472 21.83 -12.15 8.98
N SER A 473 23.08 -11.80 9.25
CA SER A 473 24.25 -12.18 8.45
C SER A 473 24.75 -13.57 8.79
N LYS A 474 25.56 -14.15 7.91
CA LYS A 474 26.05 -15.51 8.04
C LYS A 474 27.50 -15.60 7.59
N VAL A 475 28.24 -16.50 8.24
CA VAL A 475 29.61 -16.83 7.84
C VAL A 475 29.78 -18.33 7.73
N TRP A 476 30.59 -18.74 6.77
CA TRP A 476 31.06 -20.11 6.56
C TRP A 476 32.58 -20.10 6.47
N GLY A 477 33.25 -20.88 7.30
CA GLY A 477 34.70 -21.05 7.27
C GLY A 477 35.11 -21.72 5.95
N GLY A 478 34.83 -23.00 5.82
CA GLY A 478 35.12 -23.81 4.66
C GLY A 478 36.10 -24.94 5.00
N ASP A 479 37.15 -25.14 4.16
CA ASP A 479 38.20 -26.10 4.41
C ASP A 479 39.34 -25.43 5.20
N GLY A 480 39.63 -25.84 6.42
CA GLY A 480 40.74 -25.31 7.21
C GLY A 480 40.37 -25.02 8.67
N ASP A 481 41.36 -24.70 9.50
CA ASP A 481 41.11 -24.38 10.91
C ASP A 481 40.73 -22.89 11.04
N ASP A 482 39.44 -22.60 11.10
CA ASP A 482 38.89 -21.27 10.97
C ASP A 482 38.59 -20.59 12.32
N ASN A 483 38.62 -19.27 12.33
CA ASN A 483 38.24 -18.45 13.47
C ASN A 483 37.01 -17.60 13.14
N LEU A 484 35.86 -17.96 13.70
CA LEU A 484 34.60 -17.30 13.47
C LEU A 484 34.16 -16.52 14.71
N GLU A 485 33.87 -15.22 14.56
CA GLU A 485 33.44 -14.37 15.66
C GLU A 485 32.06 -13.77 15.37
N ILE A 486 31.13 -13.92 16.32
CA ILE A 486 29.76 -13.41 16.20
C ILE A 486 29.50 -12.38 17.29
N ASN A 487 29.37 -11.13 16.91
CA ASN A 487 29.06 -10.01 17.81
C ASN A 487 27.57 -9.62 17.81
N ASN A 488 26.71 -10.46 17.19
CA ASN A 488 25.29 -10.19 17.01
C ASN A 488 24.49 -11.51 16.86
N SER A 489 23.26 -11.49 16.35
CA SER A 489 22.40 -12.67 16.13
C SER A 489 22.62 -13.42 14.80
N GLY A 490 23.81 -13.33 14.21
CA GLY A 490 24.16 -14.02 12.97
C GLY A 490 24.41 -15.53 13.15
N ASN A 491 24.52 -16.25 12.04
CA ASN A 491 24.84 -17.68 12.04
C ASN A 491 26.30 -17.91 11.62
N ALA A 492 26.96 -18.93 12.21
CA ALA A 492 28.31 -19.35 11.87
C ALA A 492 28.37 -20.84 11.62
N TYR A 493 29.12 -21.21 10.59
CA TYR A 493 29.40 -22.58 10.19
C TYR A 493 30.91 -22.72 9.99
N GLY A 494 31.58 -23.63 10.74
CA GLY A 494 33.02 -23.90 10.59
C GLY A 494 33.29 -24.65 9.31
N ASP A 495 32.51 -25.68 9.04
CA ASP A 495 32.59 -26.68 7.96
C ASP A 495 33.71 -27.72 8.21
N ASP A 496 34.83 -27.81 7.46
CA ASP A 496 35.85 -28.86 7.59
C ASP A 496 37.13 -28.34 8.26
N GLY A 497 37.43 -28.71 9.49
CA GLY A 497 38.65 -28.31 10.23
C GLY A 497 38.45 -28.26 11.72
N ASP A 498 39.51 -27.95 12.46
CA ASP A 498 39.45 -27.76 13.91
C ASP A 498 39.14 -26.26 14.21
N ASP A 499 37.86 -25.90 14.19
CA ASP A 499 37.43 -24.53 14.20
C ASP A 499 37.28 -23.89 15.58
N VAL A 500 37.45 -22.56 15.64
CA VAL A 500 37.18 -21.78 16.83
C VAL A 500 36.01 -20.82 16.56
N ILE A 501 34.89 -21.02 17.26
CA ILE A 501 33.71 -20.16 17.12
C ILE A 501 33.47 -19.40 18.42
N THR A 502 33.58 -18.07 18.37
CA THR A 502 33.40 -17.17 19.50
C THR A 502 32.10 -16.39 19.39
N ILE A 503 31.26 -16.44 20.43
CA ILE A 503 29.97 -15.74 20.47
C ILE A 503 30.02 -14.67 21.57
N ASN A 504 30.11 -13.42 21.18
CA ASN A 504 30.19 -12.26 22.08
C ASN A 504 28.83 -11.58 22.35
N SER A 505 27.72 -12.25 22.00
CA SER A 505 26.37 -11.69 22.14
C SER A 505 25.45 -12.65 22.87
N ASN A 506 24.33 -12.17 23.41
CA ASN A 506 23.27 -13.06 23.87
C ASN A 506 22.75 -13.89 22.69
N ILE A 507 22.79 -15.21 22.80
CA ILE A 507 22.32 -16.12 21.77
C ILE A 507 20.83 -15.87 21.50
N ALA A 508 20.51 -15.51 20.25
CA ALA A 508 19.13 -15.35 19.81
C ALA A 508 18.46 -16.73 19.66
N SER A 509 17.16 -16.82 19.89
CA SER A 509 16.38 -18.07 19.88
C SER A 509 16.45 -18.89 18.57
N ASN A 510 16.96 -18.30 17.48
CA ASN A 510 17.06 -18.93 16.16
C ASN A 510 18.47 -18.84 15.56
N GLN A 511 19.49 -18.57 16.37
CA GLN A 511 20.87 -18.53 15.92
C GLN A 511 21.40 -19.96 15.72
N ILE A 512 22.09 -20.18 14.61
CA ILE A 512 22.74 -21.47 14.31
C ILE A 512 24.24 -21.27 14.41
N VAL A 513 24.87 -22.11 15.22
CA VAL A 513 26.32 -22.21 15.34
C VAL A 513 26.68 -23.67 15.20
N ASN A 514 27.47 -23.99 14.19
CA ASN A 514 27.86 -25.33 13.84
C ASN A 514 29.37 -25.37 13.49
N GLY A 515 30.15 -26.14 14.21
CA GLY A 515 31.58 -26.31 13.90
C GLY A 515 31.79 -27.09 12.61
N GLY A 516 31.13 -28.25 12.45
CA GLY A 516 31.27 -29.08 11.25
C GLY A 516 32.03 -30.36 11.51
N LEU A 517 33.00 -30.67 10.67
CA LEU A 517 33.90 -31.84 10.83
C LEU A 517 35.20 -31.41 11.49
N GLY A 518 35.58 -32.05 12.57
CA GLY A 518 36.83 -31.74 13.29
C GLY A 518 36.65 -31.65 14.79
N ASN A 519 37.63 -31.07 15.49
CA ASN A 519 37.59 -30.90 16.93
C ASN A 519 37.35 -29.41 17.25
N ASP A 520 36.13 -28.97 17.16
CA ASP A 520 35.77 -27.57 17.25
C ASP A 520 35.74 -27.02 18.67
N THR A 521 36.10 -25.78 18.80
CA THR A 521 36.09 -25.03 20.05
C THR A 521 35.03 -23.92 20.03
N TYR A 522 34.16 -23.93 21.04
CA TYR A 522 33.12 -22.92 21.20
C TYR A 522 33.40 -22.06 22.43
N ASN A 523 33.55 -20.75 22.23
CA ASN A 523 33.67 -19.72 23.26
C ASN A 523 32.34 -18.96 23.35
N ILE A 524 31.58 -19.12 24.44
CA ILE A 524 30.25 -18.54 24.61
C ILE A 524 30.21 -17.62 25.83
#